data_84d598004c8fac45cb4e85c9c197b5d9
#
_entry.id   84d598004c8fac45cb4e85c9c197b5d9
#
_cell.length_a   1.000
_cell.length_b   1.000
_cell.length_c   1.000
_cell.angle_alpha   90.00
_cell.angle_beta   90.00
_cell.angle_gamma   90.00
#
_symmetry.space_group_name_H-M   'P 1'
#
loop_
_entity.id
_entity.type
_entity.pdbx_description
1 polymer ?
#
loop_
_entity_poly.entity_id
_entity_poly.type
_entity_poly.pdbx_seq_one_letter_code
_entity_poly.pdbx_strand_id
1 'polypeptide(L)'
;MRCYENEKGKIYSCEQIRKSWDNKVNYETENRSKNIKGLRQAQLGAVFAIRAHWIVSKEAATVVMPTGTGKTETMITTIVAEQCRRVFILVPSDLLRVQTVENCVKFGILKDIGVIDQRAKYPNVLCLKSQPKTKDELKEILDSANIIVSTAKLVSRFDIEYMNMLSSKCDVLIVDEAHHIEANRWNQIKSFFREKKILQFTATPFRNDGKKLDGDIIFNFPLSMAQEQGYFQKINFKPIIEYDEEKGDYAIAQAAVRQLKSDLENGFNHIILVRTKGVQRAKQLFENIYAHYFAQYNPVLIISEMTVLEKKSNMEALKTGKSQIVVCVDMFGEGIDIPNLKIAAIHDRYKSLPITLQFIGRFARSKVGLGDATIITNLANEDIQDALAELYSQDSDWNSLLSELSEGVIGKEITLQKLANGFKGSGIESINIKQLRPALSMMAFKTETEEWHWENWTQLFDESLCKYYINEEENIFIVIEPEESKIDWANYREINNLNWNLHIAYWNKEKEVVFLN
;
A
#
# COMPACT_ATOMS: atom_id res chain seq x y z
N MET A 1 29.69 -14.73 5.49
CA MET A 1 28.45 -15.49 5.77
C MET A 1 28.36 -15.71 7.26
N ARG A 2 27.25 -15.37 7.94
CA ARG A 2 27.09 -15.60 9.38
C ARG A 2 26.05 -16.69 9.56
N CYS A 3 26.46 -17.86 10.11
CA CYS A 3 25.53 -18.81 10.69
C CYS A 3 25.13 -18.24 12.06
N TYR A 4 23.84 -18.18 12.36
CA TYR A 4 23.37 -17.78 13.67
C TYR A 4 23.39 -19.05 14.56
N GLU A 5 24.19 -19.01 15.62
CA GLU A 5 24.27 -20.09 16.61
C GLU A 5 23.11 -20.00 17.59
N ASN A 6 22.72 -21.14 18.13
CA ASN A 6 21.74 -21.24 19.20
C ASN A 6 22.16 -20.45 20.45
N GLU A 7 21.22 -19.82 21.14
CA GLU A 7 21.41 -18.97 22.33
C GLU A 7 22.25 -19.53 23.48
N LYS A 8 22.72 -20.81 23.45
CA LYS A 8 23.47 -21.45 24.55
C LYS A 8 24.79 -22.10 24.14
N GLY A 9 25.34 -21.73 22.99
CA GLY A 9 26.64 -22.25 22.55
C GLY A 9 26.70 -23.79 22.32
N LYS A 10 25.54 -24.47 22.31
CA LYS A 10 25.45 -25.89 21.95
C LYS A 10 25.06 -26.03 20.49
N ILE A 11 25.95 -26.50 19.66
CA ILE A 11 25.70 -26.82 18.26
C ILE A 11 24.99 -28.18 18.18
N TYR A 12 23.78 -28.17 17.61
CA TYR A 12 23.03 -29.39 17.29
C TYR A 12 23.04 -29.62 15.78
N SER A 13 23.06 -30.90 15.38
CA SER A 13 22.86 -31.20 13.96
C SER A 13 21.44 -30.87 13.52
N CYS A 14 21.26 -30.54 12.21
CA CYS A 14 19.93 -30.25 11.66
C CYS A 14 18.90 -31.35 11.93
N GLU A 15 19.34 -32.60 11.94
CA GLU A 15 18.47 -33.76 12.23
C GLU A 15 18.08 -33.84 13.72
N GLN A 16 19.00 -33.53 14.66
CA GLN A 16 18.66 -33.44 16.08
C GLN A 16 17.67 -32.31 16.37
N ILE A 17 17.80 -31.20 15.67
CA ILE A 17 16.88 -30.08 15.76
C ILE A 17 15.51 -30.51 15.25
N ARG A 18 15.43 -31.03 14.02
CA ARG A 18 14.18 -31.49 13.40
C ARG A 18 13.45 -32.52 14.29
N LYS A 19 14.13 -33.54 14.80
CA LYS A 19 13.54 -34.52 15.71
C LYS A 19 13.02 -33.91 17.00
N SER A 20 13.61 -32.82 17.47
CA SER A 20 13.14 -32.14 18.67
C SER A 20 11.80 -31.40 18.47
N TRP A 21 11.33 -31.23 17.24
CA TRP A 21 10.07 -30.57 16.90
C TRP A 21 8.86 -31.52 16.92
N ASP A 22 9.10 -32.82 17.07
CA ASP A 22 8.05 -33.82 17.06
C ASP A 22 7.02 -33.57 18.17
N ASN A 23 5.78 -33.38 17.80
CA ASN A 23 4.65 -33.05 18.69
C ASN A 23 4.93 -31.84 19.62
N LYS A 24 5.63 -30.81 19.11
CA LYS A 24 5.99 -29.62 19.89
C LYS A 24 5.21 -28.36 19.53
N VAL A 25 4.20 -28.45 18.69
CA VAL A 25 3.30 -27.36 18.37
C VAL A 25 1.99 -27.54 19.15
N ASN A 26 1.64 -26.52 19.92
CA ASN A 26 0.33 -26.40 20.55
C ASN A 26 -0.56 -25.50 19.66
N TYR A 27 -1.71 -26.02 19.26
CA TYR A 27 -2.68 -25.34 18.40
C TYR A 27 -3.74 -24.56 19.17
N GLU A 28 -3.41 -24.10 20.38
CA GLU A 28 -4.33 -23.26 21.15
C GLU A 28 -4.55 -21.91 20.50
N THR A 29 -5.82 -21.49 20.46
CA THR A 29 -6.20 -20.18 19.90
C THR A 29 -6.11 -19.09 20.94
N GLU A 30 -5.56 -17.92 20.57
CA GLU A 30 -5.57 -16.70 21.39
C GLU A 30 -7.01 -16.37 21.84
N ASN A 31 -7.17 -16.13 23.13
CA ASN A 31 -8.42 -15.59 23.68
C ASN A 31 -8.10 -14.42 24.61
N ARG A 32 -8.26 -13.20 24.09
CA ARG A 32 -7.92 -11.97 24.81
C ARG A 32 -8.79 -11.74 26.03
N SER A 33 -10.08 -12.10 25.98
CA SER A 33 -11.01 -11.91 27.09
C SER A 33 -10.67 -12.83 28.29
N LYS A 34 -10.08 -14.00 28.01
CA LYS A 34 -9.66 -14.96 29.03
C LYS A 34 -8.15 -14.90 29.31
N ASN A 35 -7.43 -13.94 28.71
CA ASN A 35 -5.97 -13.82 28.78
C ASN A 35 -5.21 -15.10 28.38
N ILE A 36 -5.78 -15.89 27.46
CA ILE A 36 -5.17 -17.09 26.91
C ILE A 36 -4.27 -16.65 25.75
N LYS A 37 -2.99 -16.99 25.83
CA LYS A 37 -2.01 -16.79 24.76
C LYS A 37 -2.06 -17.97 23.79
N GLY A 38 -1.90 -17.72 22.49
CA GLY A 38 -1.94 -18.75 21.46
C GLY A 38 -1.83 -18.17 20.06
N LEU A 39 -2.14 -18.98 19.06
CA LEU A 39 -2.23 -18.54 17.69
C LEU A 39 -3.51 -17.72 17.48
N ARG A 40 -3.42 -16.68 16.68
CA ARG A 40 -4.63 -15.97 16.18
C ARG A 40 -5.42 -16.90 15.26
N GLN A 41 -6.72 -16.70 15.17
CA GLN A 41 -7.58 -17.53 14.28
C GLN A 41 -7.05 -17.58 12.85
N ALA A 42 -6.61 -16.44 12.30
CA ALA A 42 -6.02 -16.37 10.97
C ALA A 42 -4.76 -17.24 10.82
N GLN A 43 -3.90 -17.22 11.84
CA GLN A 43 -2.66 -18.02 11.84
C GLN A 43 -2.98 -19.51 11.92
N LEU A 44 -3.89 -19.90 12.81
CA LEU A 44 -4.30 -21.29 12.97
C LEU A 44 -5.00 -21.81 11.70
N GLY A 45 -5.93 -21.04 11.14
CA GLY A 45 -6.61 -21.38 9.88
C GLY A 45 -5.62 -21.57 8.72
N ALA A 46 -4.66 -20.66 8.58
CA ALA A 46 -3.62 -20.76 7.56
C ALA A 46 -2.73 -22.00 7.74
N VAL A 47 -2.30 -22.30 8.96
CA VAL A 47 -1.49 -23.52 9.24
C VAL A 47 -2.25 -24.77 8.84
N PHE A 48 -3.53 -24.90 9.19
CA PHE A 48 -4.31 -26.09 8.81
C PHE A 48 -4.59 -26.16 7.32
N ALA A 49 -4.85 -25.03 6.65
CA ALA A 49 -5.02 -24.97 5.20
C ALA A 49 -3.74 -25.43 4.47
N ILE A 50 -2.56 -24.98 4.92
CA ILE A 50 -1.27 -25.42 4.36
C ILE A 50 -1.09 -26.92 4.53
N ARG A 51 -1.33 -27.44 5.72
CA ARG A 51 -1.18 -28.88 6.01
C ARG A 51 -2.12 -29.72 5.17
N ALA A 52 -3.38 -29.33 5.05
CA ALA A 52 -4.37 -30.01 4.21
C ALA A 52 -3.96 -30.00 2.73
N HIS A 53 -3.53 -28.83 2.20
CA HIS A 53 -3.08 -28.70 0.83
C HIS A 53 -1.88 -29.62 0.53
N TRP A 54 -0.90 -29.63 1.39
CA TRP A 54 0.32 -30.45 1.20
C TRP A 54 0.09 -31.97 1.25
N ILE A 55 -1.07 -32.42 1.71
CA ILE A 55 -1.48 -33.83 1.65
C ILE A 55 -2.06 -34.17 0.27
N VAL A 56 -2.80 -33.25 -0.34
CA VAL A 56 -3.62 -33.53 -1.53
C VAL A 56 -3.08 -32.94 -2.84
N SER A 57 -2.18 -31.94 -2.74
CA SER A 57 -1.70 -31.21 -3.93
C SER A 57 -0.18 -30.95 -3.87
N LYS A 58 0.43 -30.85 -5.05
CA LYS A 58 1.82 -30.44 -5.24
C LYS A 58 1.93 -29.01 -5.80
N GLU A 59 0.80 -28.38 -6.13
CA GLU A 59 0.80 -27.02 -6.63
C GLU A 59 1.28 -26.04 -5.55
N ALA A 60 1.76 -24.88 -6.00
CA ALA A 60 2.19 -23.84 -5.07
C ALA A 60 0.99 -23.34 -4.25
N ALA A 61 1.11 -23.39 -2.94
CA ALA A 61 0.10 -22.93 -1.99
C ALA A 61 0.26 -21.43 -1.73
N THR A 62 -0.81 -20.64 -1.85
CA THR A 62 -0.82 -19.21 -1.56
C THR A 62 -1.72 -18.91 -0.36
N VAL A 63 -1.15 -18.27 0.65
CA VAL A 63 -1.81 -17.77 1.85
C VAL A 63 -1.89 -16.26 1.77
N VAL A 64 -3.11 -15.74 1.68
CA VAL A 64 -3.40 -14.30 1.65
C VAL A 64 -3.76 -13.84 3.06
N MET A 65 -2.90 -13.03 3.65
CA MET A 65 -3.09 -12.46 4.99
C MET A 65 -2.57 -11.01 5.02
N PRO A 66 -3.32 -10.04 5.56
CA PRO A 66 -2.86 -8.66 5.70
C PRO A 66 -1.54 -8.55 6.47
N THR A 67 -0.77 -7.51 6.18
CA THR A 67 0.47 -7.23 6.91
C THR A 67 0.17 -7.00 8.39
N GLY A 68 0.89 -7.67 9.29
CA GLY A 68 0.68 -7.55 10.75
C GLY A 68 -0.28 -8.56 11.37
N THR A 69 -0.89 -9.45 10.57
CA THR A 69 -1.72 -10.55 11.10
C THR A 69 -0.91 -11.77 11.55
N GLY A 70 0.42 -11.74 11.38
CA GLY A 70 1.33 -12.78 11.89
C GLY A 70 1.76 -13.79 10.85
N LYS A 71 2.00 -13.37 9.60
CA LYS A 71 2.54 -14.24 8.53
C LYS A 71 3.81 -14.97 8.95
N THR A 72 4.75 -14.26 9.59
CA THR A 72 6.03 -14.84 10.04
C THR A 72 5.83 -15.92 11.09
N GLU A 73 4.96 -15.71 12.08
CA GLU A 73 4.61 -16.71 13.08
C GLU A 73 3.92 -17.92 12.46
N THR A 74 3.02 -17.70 11.47
CA THR A 74 2.38 -18.78 10.70
C THR A 74 3.40 -19.60 9.94
N MET A 75 4.36 -18.95 9.29
CA MET A 75 5.47 -19.60 8.58
C MET A 75 6.29 -20.48 9.51
N ILE A 76 6.76 -19.95 10.63
CA ILE A 76 7.58 -20.67 11.61
C ILE A 76 6.80 -21.84 12.23
N THR A 77 5.53 -21.61 12.60
CA THR A 77 4.65 -22.66 13.11
C THR A 77 4.50 -23.80 12.11
N THR A 78 4.32 -23.50 10.83
CA THR A 78 4.23 -24.50 9.76
C THR A 78 5.54 -25.30 9.63
N ILE A 79 6.69 -24.63 9.66
CA ILE A 79 8.01 -25.28 9.57
C ILE A 79 8.20 -26.31 10.70
N VAL A 80 7.83 -25.93 11.92
CA VAL A 80 7.96 -26.80 13.10
C VAL A 80 6.93 -27.93 13.09
N ALA A 81 5.66 -27.61 12.77
CA ALA A 81 4.55 -28.58 12.71
C ALA A 81 4.77 -29.68 11.67
N GLU A 82 5.32 -29.32 10.52
CA GLU A 82 5.63 -30.25 9.43
C GLU A 82 7.04 -30.88 9.55
N GLN A 83 7.77 -30.53 10.61
CA GLN A 83 9.14 -31.01 10.83
C GLN A 83 10.02 -30.90 9.58
N CYS A 84 9.96 -29.74 8.91
CA CYS A 84 10.67 -29.53 7.66
C CYS A 84 12.18 -29.71 7.87
N ARG A 85 12.81 -30.56 7.06
CA ARG A 85 14.24 -30.85 7.20
C ARG A 85 15.10 -29.66 6.83
N ARG A 86 14.79 -29.04 5.68
CA ARG A 86 15.47 -27.83 5.21
C ARG A 86 14.52 -26.95 4.41
N VAL A 87 14.41 -25.72 4.84
CA VAL A 87 13.52 -24.70 4.24
C VAL A 87 14.35 -23.60 3.62
N PHE A 88 13.99 -23.23 2.40
CA PHE A 88 14.52 -22.06 1.74
C PHE A 88 13.46 -20.95 1.74
N ILE A 89 13.79 -19.79 2.32
CA ILE A 89 12.89 -18.65 2.44
C ILE A 89 13.39 -17.52 1.55
N LEU A 90 12.54 -17.05 0.66
CA LEU A 90 12.77 -15.88 -0.17
C LEU A 90 11.98 -14.70 0.36
N VAL A 91 12.67 -13.57 0.46
CA VAL A 91 12.10 -12.28 0.86
C VAL A 91 12.44 -11.21 -0.18
N PRO A 92 11.65 -10.11 -0.31
CA PRO A 92 11.89 -9.11 -1.35
C PRO A 92 13.10 -8.21 -1.08
N SER A 93 13.43 -7.92 0.18
CA SER A 93 14.46 -6.94 0.54
C SER A 93 15.48 -7.44 1.56
N ASP A 94 16.64 -6.76 1.60
CA ASP A 94 17.71 -7.06 2.56
C ASP A 94 17.28 -6.80 4.01
N LEU A 95 16.42 -5.83 4.24
CA LEU A 95 15.90 -5.52 5.57
C LEU A 95 14.98 -6.64 6.07
N LEU A 96 14.06 -7.11 5.24
CA LEU A 96 13.20 -8.25 5.57
C LEU A 96 14.00 -9.53 5.75
N ARG A 97 15.10 -9.72 4.98
CA ARG A 97 15.98 -10.86 5.19
C ARG A 97 16.56 -10.88 6.61
N VAL A 98 17.03 -9.74 7.11
CA VAL A 98 17.57 -9.64 8.49
C VAL A 98 16.47 -9.93 9.51
N GLN A 99 15.30 -9.31 9.37
CA GLN A 99 14.17 -9.53 10.29
C GLN A 99 13.69 -10.99 10.29
N THR A 100 13.57 -11.60 9.12
CA THR A 100 13.14 -12.99 8.98
C THR A 100 14.14 -13.93 9.65
N VAL A 101 15.45 -13.69 9.47
CA VAL A 101 16.50 -14.44 10.15
C VAL A 101 16.38 -14.29 11.67
N GLU A 102 16.26 -13.07 12.19
CA GLU A 102 16.14 -12.83 13.64
C GLU A 102 14.91 -13.53 14.24
N ASN A 103 13.77 -13.50 13.54
CA ASN A 103 12.57 -14.20 13.97
C ASN A 103 12.74 -15.73 13.90
N CYS A 104 13.32 -16.26 12.82
CA CYS A 104 13.53 -17.71 12.70
C CYS A 104 14.48 -18.25 13.77
N VAL A 105 15.57 -17.55 14.10
CA VAL A 105 16.58 -17.98 15.09
C VAL A 105 15.96 -18.29 16.44
N LYS A 106 14.99 -17.51 16.89
CA LYS A 106 14.36 -17.63 18.23
C LYS A 106 12.89 -18.05 18.18
N PHE A 107 12.36 -18.46 17.01
CA PHE A 107 10.94 -18.74 16.79
C PHE A 107 10.01 -17.53 17.04
N GLY A 108 10.50 -16.31 16.81
CA GLY A 108 9.74 -15.10 17.11
C GLY A 108 9.25 -15.08 18.55
N ILE A 109 7.93 -14.93 18.73
CA ILE A 109 7.27 -14.94 20.05
C ILE A 109 6.63 -16.30 20.38
N LEU A 110 6.76 -17.31 19.51
CA LEU A 110 5.96 -18.54 19.59
C LEU A 110 6.24 -19.39 20.84
N LYS A 111 7.46 -19.36 21.38
CA LYS A 111 7.74 -19.98 22.66
C LYS A 111 7.16 -19.21 23.84
N ASP A 112 7.20 -17.87 23.78
CA ASP A 112 6.69 -17.00 24.85
C ASP A 112 5.17 -17.06 25.02
N ILE A 113 4.48 -17.37 23.91
CA ILE A 113 3.03 -17.55 23.90
C ILE A 113 2.59 -19.01 24.01
N GLY A 114 3.53 -19.95 24.21
CA GLY A 114 3.23 -21.35 24.42
C GLY A 114 2.83 -22.16 23.18
N VAL A 115 2.94 -21.58 21.98
CA VAL A 115 2.65 -22.28 20.71
C VAL A 115 3.72 -23.30 20.36
N ILE A 116 5.00 -22.97 20.60
CA ILE A 116 6.10 -23.93 20.48
C ILE A 116 6.59 -24.30 21.88
N ASP A 117 6.63 -25.60 22.16
CA ASP A 117 7.12 -26.14 23.44
C ASP A 117 8.57 -25.69 23.69
N GLN A 118 8.88 -25.36 24.95
CA GLN A 118 10.22 -24.90 25.36
C GLN A 118 11.33 -25.91 25.04
N ARG A 119 11.01 -27.20 24.99
CA ARG A 119 11.95 -28.29 24.68
C ARG A 119 12.31 -28.38 23.19
N ALA A 120 11.54 -27.75 22.30
CA ALA A 120 11.89 -27.68 20.89
C ALA A 120 13.20 -26.89 20.73
N LYS A 121 14.18 -27.47 20.05
CA LYS A 121 15.46 -26.80 19.79
C LYS A 121 15.29 -25.74 18.72
N TYR A 122 16.00 -24.61 18.87
CA TYR A 122 16.03 -23.57 17.88
C TYR A 122 16.70 -24.04 16.58
N PRO A 123 16.25 -23.56 15.41
CA PRO A 123 16.84 -23.95 14.13
C PRO A 123 18.22 -23.34 13.91
N ASN A 124 19.05 -24.03 13.16
CA ASN A 124 20.22 -23.42 12.54
C ASN A 124 19.78 -22.59 11.35
N VAL A 125 19.95 -21.26 11.40
CA VAL A 125 19.48 -20.33 10.38
C VAL A 125 20.66 -19.70 9.65
N LEU A 126 20.64 -19.77 8.32
CA LEU A 126 21.63 -19.17 7.45
C LEU A 126 21.08 -17.93 6.76
N CYS A 127 21.79 -16.81 6.90
CA CYS A 127 21.56 -15.59 6.12
C CYS A 127 22.45 -15.59 4.85
N LEU A 128 21.88 -15.90 3.70
CA LEU A 128 22.61 -15.94 2.43
C LEU A 128 22.64 -14.53 1.81
N LYS A 129 23.86 -13.91 1.78
CA LYS A 129 24.07 -12.53 1.31
C LYS A 129 24.81 -12.43 -0.02
N SER A 130 25.45 -13.50 -0.44
CA SER A 130 26.21 -13.58 -1.70
C SER A 130 26.20 -15.02 -2.20
N GLN A 131 26.47 -15.21 -3.47
CA GLN A 131 26.69 -16.53 -4.03
C GLN A 131 27.98 -17.11 -3.40
N PRO A 132 27.96 -18.38 -2.92
CA PRO A 132 29.15 -19.08 -2.48
C PRO A 132 30.20 -19.19 -3.59
N LYS A 133 31.47 -19.16 -3.23
CA LYS A 133 32.56 -19.18 -4.22
C LYS A 133 32.73 -20.54 -4.89
N THR A 134 32.44 -21.62 -4.18
CA THR A 134 32.55 -23.00 -4.68
C THR A 134 31.31 -23.81 -4.38
N LYS A 135 31.10 -24.91 -5.11
CA LYS A 135 30.01 -25.86 -4.85
C LYS A 135 30.18 -26.58 -3.50
N ASP A 136 31.42 -26.86 -3.12
CA ASP A 136 31.70 -27.50 -1.81
C ASP A 136 31.34 -26.55 -0.66
N GLU A 137 31.67 -25.27 -0.77
CA GLU A 137 31.23 -24.25 0.19
C GLU A 137 29.70 -24.20 0.28
N LEU A 138 28.98 -24.19 -0.86
CA LEU A 138 27.53 -24.23 -0.85
C LEU A 138 27.00 -25.50 -0.17
N LYS A 139 27.57 -26.67 -0.48
CA LYS A 139 27.16 -27.94 0.11
C LYS A 139 27.33 -27.94 1.63
N GLU A 140 28.48 -27.51 2.13
CA GLU A 140 28.75 -27.40 3.55
C GLU A 140 27.76 -26.47 4.27
N ILE A 141 27.52 -25.31 3.67
CA ILE A 141 26.53 -24.34 4.14
C ILE A 141 25.13 -24.95 4.23
N LEU A 142 24.69 -25.60 3.14
CA LEU A 142 23.37 -26.22 3.08
C LEU A 142 23.23 -27.35 4.11
N ASP A 143 24.28 -28.14 4.33
CA ASP A 143 24.23 -29.24 5.26
C ASP A 143 24.24 -28.78 6.73
N SER A 144 24.67 -27.55 7.01
CA SER A 144 24.69 -26.95 8.35
C SER A 144 23.41 -26.22 8.77
N ALA A 145 22.45 -25.95 7.86
CA ALA A 145 21.29 -25.12 8.13
C ALA A 145 19.95 -25.88 7.99
N ASN A 146 19.02 -25.61 8.90
CA ASN A 146 17.60 -25.99 8.79
C ASN A 146 16.81 -24.97 7.96
N ILE A 147 17.13 -23.67 8.12
CA ILE A 147 16.44 -22.57 7.45
C ILE A 147 17.49 -21.71 6.75
N ILE A 148 17.26 -21.41 5.48
CA ILE A 148 18.11 -20.55 4.66
C ILE A 148 17.26 -19.39 4.19
N VAL A 149 17.70 -18.16 4.45
CA VAL A 149 16.97 -16.95 4.07
C VAL A 149 17.79 -16.14 3.07
N SER A 150 17.19 -15.77 1.95
CA SER A 150 17.81 -14.96 0.91
C SER A 150 16.81 -14.03 0.24
N THR A 151 17.31 -13.12 -0.61
CA THR A 151 16.44 -12.32 -1.47
C THR A 151 16.29 -12.97 -2.85
N ALA A 152 15.10 -12.86 -3.44
CA ALA A 152 14.85 -13.35 -4.79
C ALA A 152 15.80 -12.72 -5.82
N LYS A 153 16.15 -11.42 -5.65
CA LYS A 153 17.11 -10.70 -6.49
C LYS A 153 18.52 -11.31 -6.47
N LEU A 154 18.96 -11.79 -5.30
CA LEU A 154 20.26 -12.44 -5.19
C LEU A 154 20.25 -13.80 -5.89
N VAL A 155 19.26 -14.62 -5.56
CA VAL A 155 19.19 -16.02 -6.01
C VAL A 155 18.96 -16.13 -7.52
N SER A 156 18.21 -15.21 -8.12
CA SER A 156 18.00 -15.18 -9.58
C SER A 156 19.30 -14.97 -10.39
N ARG A 157 20.42 -14.65 -9.74
CA ARG A 157 21.73 -14.49 -10.37
C ARG A 157 22.61 -15.72 -10.21
N PHE A 158 22.14 -16.75 -9.50
CA PHE A 158 22.92 -17.97 -9.30
C PHE A 158 22.99 -18.79 -10.59
N ASP A 159 24.11 -19.42 -10.81
CA ASP A 159 24.27 -20.37 -11.90
C ASP A 159 23.34 -21.57 -11.73
N ILE A 160 22.94 -22.19 -12.85
CA ILE A 160 22.02 -23.34 -12.89
C ILE A 160 22.47 -24.46 -11.93
N GLU A 161 23.75 -24.74 -11.87
CA GLU A 161 24.30 -25.79 -11.01
C GLU A 161 24.14 -25.50 -9.51
N TYR A 162 24.32 -24.21 -9.13
CA TYR A 162 24.06 -23.76 -7.75
C TYR A 162 22.60 -23.85 -7.39
N MET A 163 21.71 -23.49 -8.33
CA MET A 163 20.26 -23.59 -8.13
C MET A 163 19.81 -25.05 -8.01
N ASN A 164 20.33 -25.95 -8.84
CA ASN A 164 20.04 -27.39 -8.74
C ASN A 164 20.52 -27.97 -7.39
N MET A 165 21.70 -27.59 -6.92
CA MET A 165 22.19 -28.03 -5.61
C MET A 165 21.32 -27.50 -4.47
N LEU A 166 20.96 -26.21 -4.50
CA LEU A 166 20.10 -25.58 -3.52
C LEU A 166 18.72 -26.27 -3.44
N SER A 167 18.06 -26.45 -4.58
CA SER A 167 16.74 -27.07 -4.67
C SER A 167 16.77 -28.55 -4.27
N SER A 168 17.82 -29.30 -4.65
CA SER A 168 17.95 -30.72 -4.29
C SER A 168 18.07 -30.94 -2.79
N LYS A 169 18.67 -30.00 -2.07
CA LYS A 169 18.88 -30.07 -0.61
C LYS A 169 17.71 -29.55 0.21
N CYS A 170 16.81 -28.77 -0.36
CA CYS A 170 15.66 -28.19 0.33
C CYS A 170 14.37 -28.99 0.07
N ASP A 171 13.55 -29.13 1.09
CA ASP A 171 12.25 -29.82 1.02
C ASP A 171 11.11 -28.83 0.70
N VAL A 172 11.27 -27.59 1.16
CA VAL A 172 10.25 -26.54 1.08
C VAL A 172 10.88 -25.24 0.61
N LEU A 173 10.20 -24.58 -0.33
CA LEU A 173 10.41 -23.19 -0.71
C LEU A 173 9.30 -22.35 -0.09
N ILE A 174 9.66 -21.34 0.71
CA ILE A 174 8.71 -20.35 1.20
C ILE A 174 9.04 -18.99 0.58
N VAL A 175 8.02 -18.29 0.14
CA VAL A 175 8.14 -16.95 -0.45
C VAL A 175 7.32 -15.98 0.37
N ASP A 176 7.98 -15.06 1.04
CA ASP A 176 7.30 -13.99 1.77
C ASP A 176 7.11 -12.78 0.86
N GLU A 177 5.97 -12.11 0.99
CA GLU A 177 5.53 -11.01 0.14
C GLU A 177 5.65 -11.32 -1.37
N ALA A 178 5.06 -12.45 -1.76
CA ALA A 178 5.22 -13.03 -3.10
C ALA A 178 4.85 -12.09 -4.27
N HIS A 179 3.94 -11.12 -4.03
CA HIS A 179 3.54 -10.11 -5.02
C HIS A 179 4.68 -9.17 -5.44
N HIS A 180 5.77 -9.07 -4.68
CA HIS A 180 6.95 -8.27 -5.03
C HIS A 180 7.92 -8.96 -5.99
N ILE A 181 7.77 -10.25 -6.24
CA ILE A 181 8.68 -10.97 -7.14
C ILE A 181 8.21 -10.81 -8.58
N GLU A 182 9.09 -10.29 -9.44
CA GLU A 182 8.83 -10.20 -10.89
C GLU A 182 8.54 -11.58 -11.50
N ALA A 183 7.58 -11.66 -12.45
CA ALA A 183 7.14 -12.91 -13.07
C ALA A 183 8.28 -13.76 -13.60
N ASN A 184 9.19 -13.15 -14.34
CA ASN A 184 10.30 -13.87 -14.97
C ASN A 184 11.24 -14.49 -13.93
N ARG A 185 11.56 -13.76 -12.87
CA ARG A 185 12.39 -14.27 -11.76
C ARG A 185 11.67 -15.37 -11.00
N TRP A 186 10.37 -15.18 -10.76
CA TRP A 186 9.55 -16.19 -10.09
C TRP A 186 9.52 -17.49 -10.87
N ASN A 187 9.20 -17.44 -12.17
CA ASN A 187 9.16 -18.61 -13.03
C ASN A 187 10.50 -19.33 -13.10
N GLN A 188 11.60 -18.58 -13.18
CA GLN A 188 12.95 -19.13 -13.16
C GLN A 188 13.22 -19.88 -11.84
N ILE A 189 12.98 -19.28 -10.70
CA ILE A 189 13.21 -19.91 -9.39
C ILE A 189 12.28 -21.11 -9.19
N LYS A 190 10.98 -20.94 -9.47
CA LYS A 190 9.96 -21.98 -9.32
C LYS A 190 10.32 -23.24 -10.13
N SER A 191 10.89 -23.09 -11.32
CA SER A 191 11.26 -24.22 -12.18
C SER A 191 12.23 -25.21 -11.51
N PHE A 192 13.11 -24.75 -10.62
CA PHE A 192 14.02 -25.62 -9.87
C PHE A 192 13.35 -26.33 -8.70
N PHE A 193 12.18 -25.84 -8.23
CA PHE A 193 11.47 -26.37 -7.07
C PHE A 193 10.15 -27.11 -7.44
N ARG A 194 9.94 -27.48 -8.70
CA ARG A 194 8.68 -28.10 -9.18
C ARG A 194 8.23 -29.33 -8.37
N GLU A 195 9.18 -30.14 -7.90
CA GLU A 195 8.90 -31.34 -7.13
C GLU A 195 8.95 -31.11 -5.61
N LYS A 196 8.99 -29.87 -5.18
CA LYS A 196 9.07 -29.46 -3.78
C LYS A 196 7.79 -28.79 -3.34
N LYS A 197 7.56 -28.76 -2.02
CA LYS A 197 6.48 -27.98 -1.44
C LYS A 197 6.80 -26.48 -1.60
N ILE A 198 5.90 -25.73 -2.21
CA ILE A 198 6.03 -24.27 -2.39
C ILE A 198 4.91 -23.59 -1.61
N LEU A 199 5.29 -22.64 -0.76
CA LEU A 199 4.37 -21.86 0.06
C LEU A 199 4.61 -20.37 -0.17
N GLN A 200 3.58 -19.65 -0.56
CA GLN A 200 3.61 -18.21 -0.80
C GLN A 200 2.79 -17.49 0.26
N PHE A 201 3.38 -16.47 0.89
CA PHE A 201 2.66 -15.52 1.74
C PHE A 201 2.56 -14.18 1.04
N THR A 202 1.41 -13.56 1.12
CA THR A 202 1.17 -12.24 0.54
C THR A 202 0.08 -11.50 1.30
N ALA A 203 0.10 -10.16 1.21
CA ALA A 203 -1.02 -9.35 1.70
C ALA A 203 -2.16 -9.27 0.68
N THR A 204 -1.88 -9.51 -0.60
CA THR A 204 -2.85 -9.44 -1.70
C THR A 204 -2.65 -10.59 -2.68
N PRO A 205 -3.72 -11.08 -3.33
CA PRO A 205 -3.62 -12.15 -4.33
C PRO A 205 -3.09 -11.65 -5.69
N PHE A 206 -2.79 -10.35 -5.81
CA PHE A 206 -2.35 -9.71 -7.04
C PHE A 206 -0.89 -9.29 -6.94
N ARG A 207 -0.20 -9.33 -8.07
CA ARG A 207 1.17 -8.87 -8.20
C ARG A 207 1.21 -7.37 -8.49
N ASN A 208 2.42 -6.79 -8.40
CA ASN A 208 2.64 -5.38 -8.73
C ASN A 208 2.29 -4.99 -10.19
N ASP A 209 2.20 -5.98 -11.09
CA ASP A 209 1.77 -5.80 -12.48
C ASP A 209 0.24 -6.03 -12.68
N GLY A 210 -0.53 -6.11 -11.59
CA GLY A 210 -1.98 -6.31 -11.61
C GLY A 210 -2.42 -7.76 -11.93
N LYS A 211 -1.50 -8.68 -12.22
CA LYS A 211 -1.84 -10.08 -12.52
C LYS A 211 -1.96 -10.89 -11.24
N LYS A 212 -2.86 -11.88 -11.27
CA LYS A 212 -3.02 -12.84 -10.17
C LYS A 212 -1.72 -13.62 -9.93
N LEU A 213 -1.42 -13.89 -8.66
CA LEU A 213 -0.34 -14.78 -8.29
C LEU A 213 -0.60 -16.18 -8.83
N ASP A 214 0.48 -16.85 -9.24
CA ASP A 214 0.45 -18.25 -9.65
C ASP A 214 0.33 -19.18 -8.44
N GLY A 215 -0.41 -20.28 -8.59
CA GLY A 215 -0.68 -21.28 -7.56
C GLY A 215 -2.08 -21.19 -6.96
N ASP A 216 -2.40 -22.14 -6.07
CA ASP A 216 -3.69 -22.23 -5.43
C ASP A 216 -3.79 -21.29 -4.23
N ILE A 217 -4.80 -20.42 -4.21
CA ILE A 217 -5.12 -19.66 -3.01
C ILE A 217 -5.84 -20.60 -2.04
N ILE A 218 -5.11 -21.08 -1.04
CA ILE A 218 -5.61 -22.07 -0.08
C ILE A 218 -6.21 -21.44 1.18
N PHE A 219 -5.85 -20.20 1.47
CA PHE A 219 -6.36 -19.46 2.60
C PHE A 219 -6.39 -17.97 2.28
N ASN A 220 -7.51 -17.33 2.56
CA ASN A 220 -7.69 -15.90 2.44
C ASN A 220 -8.29 -15.36 3.73
N PHE A 221 -7.59 -14.44 4.39
CA PHE A 221 -8.05 -13.74 5.57
C PHE A 221 -8.28 -12.28 5.23
N PRO A 222 -9.54 -11.87 4.98
CA PRO A 222 -9.87 -10.51 4.59
C PRO A 222 -9.54 -9.49 5.69
N LEU A 223 -9.33 -8.25 5.27
CA LEU A 223 -9.03 -7.16 6.20
C LEU A 223 -10.21 -6.82 7.11
N SER A 224 -11.45 -6.98 6.62
CA SER A 224 -12.68 -6.86 7.42
C SER A 224 -12.70 -7.82 8.60
N MET A 225 -12.36 -9.09 8.39
CA MET A 225 -12.26 -10.06 9.48
C MET A 225 -11.16 -9.70 10.49
N ALA A 226 -10.04 -9.14 9.99
CA ALA A 226 -8.97 -8.68 10.86
C ALA A 226 -9.40 -7.50 11.73
N GLN A 227 -10.31 -6.65 11.24
CA GLN A 227 -10.93 -5.57 12.01
C GLN A 227 -11.96 -6.07 13.02
N GLU A 228 -12.87 -6.94 12.60
CA GLU A 228 -13.87 -7.55 13.49
C GLU A 228 -13.21 -8.26 14.66
N GLN A 229 -12.07 -8.91 14.42
CA GLN A 229 -11.27 -9.55 15.45
C GLN A 229 -10.36 -8.57 16.24
N GLY A 230 -10.44 -7.27 15.95
CA GLY A 230 -9.69 -6.23 16.65
C GLY A 230 -8.17 -6.25 16.42
N TYR A 231 -7.71 -6.85 15.33
CA TYR A 231 -6.28 -6.78 14.92
C TYR A 231 -5.96 -5.50 14.18
N PHE A 232 -6.96 -4.85 13.59
CA PHE A 232 -6.87 -3.56 12.94
C PHE A 232 -7.92 -2.61 13.49
N GLN A 233 -7.55 -1.36 13.62
CA GLN A 233 -8.45 -0.28 13.98
C GLN A 233 -9.07 0.34 12.72
N LYS A 234 -10.15 1.08 12.91
CA LYS A 234 -10.78 1.86 11.85
C LYS A 234 -9.80 2.89 11.29
N ILE A 235 -9.88 3.13 10.00
CA ILE A 235 -9.10 4.14 9.31
C ILE A 235 -10.02 5.30 8.98
N ASN A 236 -9.68 6.48 9.48
CA ASN A 236 -10.38 7.71 9.14
C ASN A 236 -9.81 8.26 7.85
N PHE A 237 -10.63 8.33 6.81
CA PHE A 237 -10.25 8.90 5.54
C PHE A 237 -10.68 10.38 5.48
N LYS A 238 -9.73 11.29 5.20
CA LYS A 238 -9.97 12.74 5.08
C LYS A 238 -9.59 13.21 3.69
N PRO A 239 -10.53 13.18 2.74
CA PRO A 239 -10.27 13.65 1.39
C PRO A 239 -10.12 15.17 1.35
N ILE A 240 -9.24 15.64 0.47
CA ILE A 240 -9.10 17.04 0.07
C ILE A 240 -9.46 17.10 -1.42
N ILE A 241 -10.06 18.17 -1.85
CA ILE A 241 -10.33 18.45 -3.26
C ILE A 241 -9.73 19.82 -3.58
N GLU A 242 -8.56 19.82 -4.21
CA GLU A 242 -7.85 21.00 -4.68
C GLU A 242 -7.17 20.68 -6.01
N TYR A 243 -7.53 21.41 -7.04
CA TYR A 243 -7.07 21.16 -8.42
C TYR A 243 -5.74 21.82 -8.75
N ASP A 244 -5.33 22.80 -7.95
CA ASP A 244 -4.00 23.40 -8.02
C ASP A 244 -3.02 22.51 -7.22
N GLU A 245 -1.97 22.02 -7.87
CA GLU A 245 -1.06 21.04 -7.26
C GLU A 245 -0.31 21.63 -6.05
N GLU A 246 0.18 22.86 -6.12
CA GLU A 246 0.90 23.50 -5.03
C GLU A 246 0.00 23.79 -3.82
N LYS A 247 -1.22 24.28 -4.09
CA LYS A 247 -2.21 24.49 -3.03
C LYS A 247 -2.70 23.16 -2.47
N GLY A 248 -2.82 22.12 -3.30
CA GLY A 248 -3.18 20.76 -2.89
C GLY A 248 -2.16 20.19 -1.92
N ASP A 249 -0.88 20.33 -2.19
CA ASP A 249 0.19 19.92 -1.30
C ASP A 249 0.13 20.62 0.06
N TYR A 250 -0.06 21.93 0.03
CA TYR A 250 -0.19 22.71 1.27
C TYR A 250 -1.44 22.31 2.06
N ALA A 251 -2.57 22.09 1.37
CA ALA A 251 -3.83 21.68 1.99
C ALA A 251 -3.73 20.29 2.65
N ILE A 252 -3.06 19.33 2.00
CA ILE A 252 -2.76 18.01 2.59
C ILE A 252 -1.92 18.17 3.86
N ALA A 253 -0.82 18.93 3.78
CA ALA A 253 0.07 19.15 4.91
C ALA A 253 -0.64 19.83 6.08
N GLN A 254 -1.43 20.87 5.79
CA GLN A 254 -2.21 21.59 6.80
C GLN A 254 -3.26 20.67 7.47
N ALA A 255 -3.97 19.85 6.70
CA ALA A 255 -4.94 18.91 7.25
C ALA A 255 -4.26 17.83 8.12
N ALA A 256 -3.08 17.33 7.70
CA ALA A 256 -2.30 16.37 8.47
C ALA A 256 -1.81 16.96 9.80
N VAL A 257 -1.33 18.19 9.78
CA VAL A 257 -0.89 18.88 11.00
C VAL A 257 -2.06 19.24 11.92
N ARG A 258 -3.23 19.62 11.38
CA ARG A 258 -4.44 19.80 12.21
C ARG A 258 -4.83 18.50 12.92
N GLN A 259 -4.76 17.38 12.19
CA GLN A 259 -5.03 16.07 12.80
C GLN A 259 -4.00 15.75 13.90
N LEU A 260 -2.70 15.93 13.62
CA LEU A 260 -1.64 15.73 14.60
C LEU A 260 -1.86 16.55 15.87
N LYS A 261 -2.19 17.84 15.71
CA LYS A 261 -2.47 18.73 16.84
C LYS A 261 -3.64 18.21 17.67
N SER A 262 -4.74 17.84 17.04
CA SER A 262 -5.90 17.26 17.73
C SER A 262 -5.54 15.97 18.46
N ASP A 263 -4.75 15.10 17.85
CA ASP A 263 -4.32 13.85 18.47
C ASP A 263 -3.42 14.08 19.68
N LEU A 264 -2.48 15.04 19.59
CA LEU A 264 -1.63 15.42 20.71
C LEU A 264 -2.43 16.02 21.89
N GLU A 265 -3.45 16.85 21.60
CA GLU A 265 -4.37 17.40 22.61
C GLU A 265 -5.18 16.29 23.30
N ASN A 266 -5.47 15.20 22.59
CA ASN A 266 -6.13 13.99 23.13
C ASN A 266 -5.16 13.01 23.81
N GLY A 267 -3.89 13.34 23.93
CA GLY A 267 -2.87 12.52 24.60
C GLY A 267 -2.23 11.44 23.76
N PHE A 268 -2.45 11.43 22.43
CA PHE A 268 -1.81 10.50 21.51
C PHE A 268 -0.52 11.09 20.94
N ASN A 269 0.58 10.36 21.03
CA ASN A 269 1.86 10.77 20.43
C ASN A 269 1.98 10.28 18.98
N HIS A 270 1.06 10.75 18.12
CA HIS A 270 1.05 10.35 16.71
C HIS A 270 2.17 11.00 15.91
N ILE A 271 2.53 10.38 14.79
CA ILE A 271 3.54 10.84 13.84
C ILE A 271 2.90 10.89 12.45
N ILE A 272 3.17 11.97 11.72
CA ILE A 272 2.77 12.11 10.32
C ILE A 272 3.81 11.43 9.44
N LEU A 273 3.36 10.52 8.60
CA LEU A 273 4.12 10.01 7.48
C LEU A 273 3.69 10.74 6.21
N VAL A 274 4.62 11.47 5.63
CA VAL A 274 4.47 12.14 4.34
C VAL A 274 5.09 11.27 3.27
N ARG A 275 4.33 10.89 2.28
CA ARG A 275 4.78 10.02 1.21
C ARG A 275 4.68 10.63 -0.16
N THR A 276 5.73 10.41 -0.96
CA THR A 276 5.87 10.91 -2.32
C THR A 276 6.36 9.83 -3.30
N LYS A 277 6.24 10.09 -4.60
CA LYS A 277 6.66 9.17 -5.68
C LYS A 277 8.17 9.15 -5.95
N GLY A 278 8.93 10.15 -5.47
CA GLY A 278 10.34 10.24 -5.80
C GLY A 278 11.16 11.14 -4.90
N VAL A 279 12.49 10.97 -4.95
CA VAL A 279 13.44 11.67 -4.07
C VAL A 279 13.39 13.18 -4.24
N GLN A 280 13.35 13.69 -5.47
CA GLN A 280 13.27 15.13 -5.75
C GLN A 280 11.99 15.73 -5.17
N ARG A 281 10.86 15.06 -5.37
CA ARG A 281 9.58 15.48 -4.82
C ARG A 281 9.59 15.50 -3.30
N ALA A 282 10.21 14.48 -2.67
CA ALA A 282 10.36 14.43 -1.21
C ALA A 282 11.16 15.63 -0.68
N LYS A 283 12.27 15.99 -1.34
CA LYS A 283 13.07 17.16 -0.97
C LYS A 283 12.27 18.46 -1.10
N GLN A 284 11.57 18.65 -2.23
CA GLN A 284 10.73 19.83 -2.47
C GLN A 284 9.66 20.00 -1.39
N LEU A 285 8.88 18.94 -1.11
CA LEU A 285 7.86 18.99 -0.06
C LEU A 285 8.45 19.21 1.33
N PHE A 286 9.58 18.56 1.62
CA PHE A 286 10.27 18.75 2.89
C PHE A 286 10.71 20.20 3.07
N GLU A 287 11.43 20.77 2.12
CA GLU A 287 12.02 22.11 2.21
C GLU A 287 10.94 23.21 2.13
N ASN A 288 10.04 23.13 1.14
CA ASN A 288 9.11 24.22 0.84
C ASN A 288 7.86 24.21 1.72
N ILE A 289 7.49 23.06 2.29
CA ILE A 289 6.24 22.94 3.04
C ILE A 289 6.51 22.52 4.49
N TYR A 290 7.05 21.31 4.72
CA TYR A 290 7.08 20.77 6.07
C TYR A 290 8.12 21.44 6.96
N ALA A 291 9.35 21.65 6.50
CA ALA A 291 10.39 22.35 7.25
C ALA A 291 10.12 23.87 7.31
N HIS A 292 9.46 24.44 6.30
CA HIS A 292 9.17 25.86 6.26
C HIS A 292 8.00 26.26 7.16
N TYR A 293 6.83 25.61 7.00
CA TYR A 293 5.60 26.01 7.71
C TYR A 293 5.36 25.25 9.02
N PHE A 294 5.98 24.09 9.22
CA PHE A 294 5.70 23.18 10.33
C PHE A 294 6.95 22.77 11.11
N ALA A 295 7.97 23.63 11.12
CA ALA A 295 9.27 23.42 11.79
C ALA A 295 9.14 23.06 13.29
N GLN A 296 8.09 23.52 13.97
CA GLN A 296 7.83 23.24 15.39
C GLN A 296 7.63 21.74 15.69
N TYR A 297 7.31 20.92 14.68
CA TYR A 297 7.15 19.48 14.80
C TYR A 297 8.43 18.70 14.42
N ASN A 298 9.55 19.41 14.20
CA ASN A 298 10.86 18.86 13.83
C ASN A 298 10.79 17.86 12.68
N PRO A 299 10.32 18.25 11.48
CA PRO A 299 10.25 17.35 10.34
C PRO A 299 11.62 16.76 10.01
N VAL A 300 11.64 15.47 9.65
CA VAL A 300 12.84 14.77 9.17
C VAL A 300 12.59 14.19 7.78
N LEU A 301 13.65 14.14 6.98
CA LEU A 301 13.65 13.54 5.65
C LEU A 301 14.34 12.18 5.71
N ILE A 302 13.77 11.14 5.09
CA ILE A 302 14.39 9.83 4.96
C ILE A 302 14.27 9.36 3.52
N ILE A 303 15.39 9.41 2.78
CA ILE A 303 15.48 9.07 1.37
C ILE A 303 16.67 8.14 1.09
N SER A 304 16.71 7.52 -0.10
CA SER A 304 17.76 6.56 -0.47
C SER A 304 19.17 7.17 -0.49
N GLU A 305 19.29 8.43 -0.84
CA GLU A 305 20.56 9.15 -0.98
C GLU A 305 21.27 9.47 0.35
N MET A 306 20.55 9.38 1.47
CA MET A 306 21.12 9.64 2.78
C MET A 306 22.04 8.52 3.25
N THR A 307 23.05 8.89 4.03
CA THR A 307 23.95 7.93 4.68
C THR A 307 23.24 7.07 5.71
N VAL A 308 23.84 5.92 6.05
CA VAL A 308 23.29 5.01 7.08
C VAL A 308 23.19 5.70 8.45
N LEU A 309 24.15 6.58 8.78
CA LEU A 309 24.17 7.31 10.03
C LEU A 309 23.04 8.33 10.11
N GLU A 310 22.81 9.11 9.07
CA GLU A 310 21.71 10.09 9.00
C GLU A 310 20.35 9.39 9.10
N LYS A 311 20.14 8.33 8.34
CA LYS A 311 18.91 7.52 8.43
C LYS A 311 18.69 7.01 9.84
N LYS A 312 19.73 6.50 10.51
CA LYS A 312 19.65 6.00 11.89
C LYS A 312 19.30 7.11 12.87
N SER A 313 19.92 8.30 12.72
CA SER A 313 19.64 9.47 13.55
C SER A 313 18.19 9.94 13.40
N ASN A 314 17.69 10.06 12.15
CA ASN A 314 16.32 10.49 11.89
C ASN A 314 15.30 9.46 12.39
N MET A 315 15.60 8.16 12.25
CA MET A 315 14.77 7.08 12.81
C MET A 315 14.71 7.13 14.35
N GLU A 316 15.82 7.45 15.00
CA GLU A 316 15.86 7.58 16.45
C GLU A 316 15.07 8.82 16.91
N ALA A 317 15.14 9.92 16.18
CA ALA A 317 14.33 11.12 16.45
C ALA A 317 12.82 10.83 16.39
N LEU A 318 12.38 10.00 15.43
CA LEU A 318 10.99 9.56 15.35
C LEU A 318 10.60 8.64 16.51
N LYS A 319 11.43 7.64 16.83
CA LYS A 319 11.15 6.69 17.92
C LYS A 319 11.09 7.35 19.29
N THR A 320 11.91 8.37 19.52
CA THR A 320 11.97 9.13 20.79
C THR A 320 10.93 10.25 20.86
N GLY A 321 10.15 10.49 19.80
CA GLY A 321 9.16 11.57 19.74
C GLY A 321 9.78 12.97 19.59
N LYS A 322 11.09 13.10 19.32
CA LYS A 322 11.73 14.36 18.99
C LYS A 322 11.25 14.94 17.66
N SER A 323 10.91 14.04 16.71
CA SER A 323 10.32 14.40 15.44
C SER A 323 8.92 13.79 15.35
N GLN A 324 7.95 14.55 14.86
CA GLN A 324 6.56 14.15 14.69
C GLN A 324 6.13 14.12 13.21
N ILE A 325 7.04 14.44 12.29
CA ILE A 325 6.79 14.41 10.85
C ILE A 325 7.98 13.75 10.15
N VAL A 326 7.70 12.78 9.30
CA VAL A 326 8.71 12.18 8.41
C VAL A 326 8.27 12.28 6.97
N VAL A 327 9.14 12.84 6.11
CA VAL A 327 8.97 12.85 4.66
C VAL A 327 9.83 11.75 4.04
N CYS A 328 9.24 10.90 3.23
CA CYS A 328 9.95 9.77 2.64
C CYS A 328 9.42 9.39 1.25
N VAL A 329 10.24 8.64 0.54
CA VAL A 329 9.88 7.89 -0.67
C VAL A 329 9.79 6.43 -0.27
N ASP A 330 9.05 5.61 -0.96
CA ASP A 330 8.82 4.15 -0.83
C ASP A 330 9.57 3.33 0.27
N MET A 331 10.50 3.95 1.00
CA MET A 331 11.38 3.28 1.98
C MET A 331 10.66 2.73 3.22
N PHE A 332 9.48 3.26 3.55
CA PHE A 332 8.70 2.78 4.69
C PHE A 332 7.79 1.59 4.32
N GLY A 333 7.87 1.11 3.07
CA GLY A 333 7.09 -0.04 2.58
C GLY A 333 7.40 -1.34 3.32
N GLU A 334 8.64 -1.56 3.78
CA GLU A 334 9.04 -2.82 4.37
C GLU A 334 9.99 -2.61 5.56
N GLY A 335 9.67 -3.27 6.69
CA GLY A 335 10.63 -3.46 7.79
C GLY A 335 10.74 -2.36 8.84
N ILE A 336 9.96 -1.29 8.80
CA ILE A 336 9.95 -0.27 9.86
C ILE A 336 8.69 -0.42 10.71
N ASP A 337 8.88 -0.73 11.99
CA ASP A 337 7.81 -0.80 12.97
C ASP A 337 7.89 0.41 13.92
N ILE A 338 7.14 1.47 13.57
CA ILE A 338 6.91 2.62 14.43
C ILE A 338 5.40 2.68 14.70
N PRO A 339 4.94 2.19 15.85
CA PRO A 339 3.50 2.07 16.15
C PRO A 339 2.75 3.41 16.11
N ASN A 340 3.43 4.52 16.40
CA ASN A 340 2.85 5.86 16.46
C ASN A 340 2.70 6.54 15.08
N LEU A 341 3.14 5.91 14.00
CA LEU A 341 2.79 6.33 12.64
C LEU A 341 1.30 6.10 12.43
N LYS A 342 0.48 7.13 12.65
CA LYS A 342 -0.99 7.04 12.60
C LYS A 342 -1.63 8.04 11.65
N ILE A 343 -0.88 9.00 11.12
CA ILE A 343 -1.37 9.97 10.15
C ILE A 343 -0.58 9.81 8.86
N ALA A 344 -1.25 9.48 7.77
CA ALA A 344 -0.67 9.36 6.43
C ALA A 344 -1.06 10.56 5.56
N ALA A 345 -0.10 11.37 5.16
CA ALA A 345 -0.24 12.44 4.18
C ALA A 345 0.27 11.95 2.83
N ILE A 346 -0.63 11.64 1.91
CA ILE A 346 -0.31 11.06 0.60
C ILE A 346 -0.39 12.15 -0.45
N HIS A 347 0.77 12.56 -0.97
CA HIS A 347 0.88 13.62 -1.98
C HIS A 347 0.87 13.08 -3.41
N ASP A 348 1.33 11.86 -3.62
CA ASP A 348 1.47 11.27 -4.95
C ASP A 348 0.95 9.84 -5.01
N ARG A 349 0.60 9.40 -6.21
CA ARG A 349 0.09 8.06 -6.51
C ARG A 349 1.02 6.94 -6.05
N TYR A 350 0.43 5.87 -5.58
CA TYR A 350 1.06 4.57 -5.42
C TYR A 350 1.18 3.85 -6.77
N LYS A 351 2.32 3.19 -6.98
CA LYS A 351 2.57 2.43 -8.21
C LYS A 351 1.67 1.20 -8.36
N SER A 352 1.09 0.67 -7.28
CA SER A 352 0.21 -0.50 -7.32
C SER A 352 -0.65 -0.64 -6.07
N LEU A 353 -1.80 -1.27 -6.22
CA LEU A 353 -2.73 -1.63 -5.15
C LEU A 353 -2.08 -2.40 -3.99
N PRO A 354 -1.24 -3.44 -4.21
CA PRO A 354 -0.61 -4.18 -3.13
C PRO A 354 0.22 -3.30 -2.19
N ILE A 355 0.96 -2.35 -2.73
CA ILE A 355 1.78 -1.42 -1.94
C ILE A 355 0.89 -0.50 -1.10
N THR A 356 -0.22 -0.01 -1.66
CA THR A 356 -1.20 0.81 -0.95
C THR A 356 -1.80 0.05 0.23
N LEU A 357 -2.22 -1.19 0.02
CA LEU A 357 -2.79 -2.07 1.05
C LEU A 357 -1.82 -2.37 2.19
N GLN A 358 -0.58 -2.67 1.88
CA GLN A 358 0.45 -2.89 2.88
C GLN A 358 0.73 -1.64 3.72
N PHE A 359 0.78 -0.50 3.06
CA PHE A 359 1.00 0.78 3.69
C PHE A 359 -0.15 1.11 4.65
N ILE A 360 -1.39 1.04 4.18
CA ILE A 360 -2.58 1.30 4.99
C ILE A 360 -2.66 0.31 6.17
N GLY A 361 -2.42 -0.97 5.94
CA GLY A 361 -2.43 -2.00 6.97
C GLY A 361 -1.45 -1.76 8.12
N ARG A 362 -0.37 -1.01 7.90
CA ARG A 362 0.59 -0.65 8.98
C ARG A 362 0.03 0.39 9.93
N PHE A 363 -0.71 1.38 9.42
CA PHE A 363 -1.35 2.41 10.22
C PHE A 363 -2.52 1.87 11.04
N ALA A 364 -3.23 0.90 10.50
CA ALA A 364 -4.41 0.32 11.13
C ALA A 364 -4.11 -0.69 12.25
N ARG A 365 -2.83 -1.08 12.45
CA ARG A 365 -2.46 -2.03 13.53
C ARG A 365 -2.98 -1.57 14.88
N SER A 366 -3.71 -2.44 15.56
CA SER A 366 -4.20 -2.16 16.90
C SER A 366 -3.10 -2.41 17.93
N LYS A 367 -2.72 -1.36 18.66
CA LYS A 367 -2.09 -1.47 19.99
C LYS A 367 -2.97 -0.70 20.96
N VAL A 368 -3.18 -1.26 22.12
CA VAL A 368 -3.98 -0.61 23.17
C VAL A 368 -3.41 0.79 23.44
N GLY A 369 -4.26 1.81 23.38
CA GLY A 369 -3.89 3.20 23.68
C GLY A 369 -3.30 4.02 22.52
N LEU A 370 -3.24 3.48 21.29
CA LEU A 370 -2.68 4.22 20.14
C LEU A 370 -3.72 4.99 19.31
N GLY A 371 -5.02 4.88 19.58
CA GLY A 371 -6.04 5.57 18.78
C GLY A 371 -6.13 5.13 17.31
N ASP A 372 -7.01 5.78 16.55
CA ASP A 372 -7.29 5.46 15.15
C ASP A 372 -6.24 6.02 14.18
N ALA A 373 -6.14 5.40 13.01
CA ALA A 373 -5.32 5.91 11.93
C ALA A 373 -6.10 6.89 11.05
N THR A 374 -5.41 7.88 10.48
CA THR A 374 -6.00 8.84 9.54
C THR A 374 -5.21 8.89 8.25
N ILE A 375 -5.90 8.85 7.11
CA ILE A 375 -5.32 9.01 5.77
C ILE A 375 -5.85 10.30 5.18
N ILE A 376 -4.94 11.12 4.66
CA ILE A 376 -5.24 12.41 4.03
C ILE A 376 -4.62 12.41 2.65
N THR A 377 -5.42 12.71 1.64
CA THR A 377 -4.96 12.77 0.25
C THR A 377 -5.86 13.70 -0.57
N ASN A 378 -5.34 14.18 -1.70
CA ASN A 378 -6.10 15.02 -2.62
C ASN A 378 -6.78 14.16 -3.68
N LEU A 379 -8.11 14.12 -3.68
CA LEU A 379 -8.92 13.38 -4.65
C LEU A 379 -9.02 14.08 -6.01
N ALA A 380 -8.68 15.36 -6.12
CA ALA A 380 -8.59 16.04 -7.40
C ALA A 380 -7.41 15.54 -8.25
N ASN A 381 -6.48 14.80 -7.68
CA ASN A 381 -5.40 14.16 -8.41
C ASN A 381 -5.91 12.88 -9.08
N GLU A 382 -5.96 12.88 -10.42
CA GLU A 382 -6.48 11.75 -11.24
C GLU A 382 -5.76 10.43 -10.94
N ASP A 383 -4.45 10.51 -10.78
CA ASP A 383 -3.63 9.36 -10.43
C ASP A 383 -4.06 8.68 -9.12
N ILE A 384 -4.47 9.47 -8.13
CA ILE A 384 -4.91 8.98 -6.81
C ILE A 384 -6.32 8.41 -6.91
N GLN A 385 -7.20 9.03 -7.68
CA GLN A 385 -8.55 8.56 -7.91
C GLN A 385 -8.57 7.16 -8.53
N ASP A 386 -7.79 6.94 -9.59
CA ASP A 386 -7.68 5.65 -10.25
C ASP A 386 -7.21 4.55 -9.29
N ALA A 387 -6.22 4.86 -8.45
CA ALA A 387 -5.72 3.92 -7.44
C ALA A 387 -6.77 3.59 -6.38
N LEU A 388 -7.56 4.56 -5.95
CA LEU A 388 -8.66 4.35 -5.01
C LEU A 388 -9.83 3.59 -5.66
N ALA A 389 -10.20 3.93 -6.89
CA ALA A 389 -11.24 3.23 -7.63
C ALA A 389 -10.88 1.76 -7.86
N GLU A 390 -9.62 1.48 -8.19
CA GLU A 390 -9.09 0.11 -8.30
C GLU A 390 -9.16 -0.63 -6.95
N LEU A 391 -8.80 0.05 -5.85
CA LEU A 391 -8.87 -0.47 -4.50
C LEU A 391 -10.31 -0.90 -4.14
N TYR A 392 -11.29 -0.04 -4.41
CA TYR A 392 -12.70 -0.30 -4.12
C TYR A 392 -13.32 -1.38 -5.02
N SER A 393 -12.88 -1.48 -6.28
CA SER A 393 -13.42 -2.46 -7.22
C SER A 393 -12.96 -3.89 -6.94
N GLN A 394 -11.81 -4.06 -6.31
CA GLN A 394 -11.19 -5.37 -6.10
C GLN A 394 -11.54 -6.01 -4.75
N ASP A 395 -11.98 -5.23 -3.77
CA ASP A 395 -12.31 -5.75 -2.45
C ASP A 395 -13.43 -4.91 -1.79
N SER A 396 -14.64 -5.50 -1.69
CA SER A 396 -15.79 -4.90 -1.02
C SER A 396 -15.54 -4.58 0.47
N ASP A 397 -14.52 -5.18 1.07
CA ASP A 397 -14.17 -4.99 2.48
C ASP A 397 -13.54 -3.62 2.75
N TRP A 398 -13.00 -2.95 1.72
CA TRP A 398 -12.52 -1.57 1.86
C TRP A 398 -13.61 -0.58 2.17
N ASN A 399 -14.85 -0.85 1.73
CA ASN A 399 -16.01 -0.03 2.03
C ASN A 399 -16.32 0.01 3.54
N SER A 400 -16.00 -1.05 4.28
CA SER A 400 -16.15 -1.09 5.74
C SER A 400 -15.01 -0.40 6.48
N LEU A 401 -13.84 -0.25 5.85
CA LEU A 401 -12.65 0.39 6.41
C LEU A 401 -12.67 1.91 6.32
N LEU A 402 -13.15 2.41 5.21
CA LEU A 402 -13.31 3.84 4.96
C LEU A 402 -14.74 4.21 5.32
N SER A 403 -14.93 5.26 6.12
CA SER A 403 -16.27 5.65 6.58
C SER A 403 -17.21 5.97 5.41
N GLU A 404 -18.53 5.76 5.58
CA GLU A 404 -19.58 6.08 4.59
C GLU A 404 -19.48 7.49 3.99
N LEU A 405 -18.93 8.45 4.74
CA LEU A 405 -18.69 9.82 4.28
C LEU A 405 -17.61 9.88 3.16
N SER A 406 -16.61 9.00 3.20
CA SER A 406 -15.57 8.96 2.17
C SER A 406 -16.04 8.29 0.90
N GLU A 407 -16.92 7.28 0.98
CA GLU A 407 -17.54 6.67 -0.21
C GLU A 407 -18.34 7.69 -1.02
N GLY A 408 -19.14 8.51 -0.33
CA GLY A 408 -19.92 9.56 -0.99
C GLY A 408 -19.06 10.59 -1.70
N VAL A 409 -17.92 10.97 -1.12
CA VAL A 409 -16.99 11.96 -1.71
C VAL A 409 -16.22 11.35 -2.88
N ILE A 410 -15.67 10.15 -2.70
CA ILE A 410 -14.95 9.43 -3.76
C ILE A 410 -15.89 9.10 -4.94
N GLY A 411 -17.10 8.61 -4.65
CA GLY A 411 -18.08 8.31 -5.68
C GLY A 411 -18.50 9.55 -6.49
N LYS A 412 -18.67 10.70 -5.84
CA LYS A 412 -18.95 11.98 -6.53
C LYS A 412 -17.79 12.41 -7.43
N GLU A 413 -16.56 12.29 -6.94
CA GLU A 413 -15.38 12.70 -7.70
C GLU A 413 -15.12 11.76 -8.89
N ILE A 414 -15.29 10.45 -8.73
CA ILE A 414 -15.22 9.48 -9.84
C ILE A 414 -16.30 9.80 -10.90
N THR A 415 -17.49 10.17 -10.46
CA THR A 415 -18.58 10.57 -11.37
C THR A 415 -18.22 11.85 -12.12
N LEU A 416 -17.66 12.86 -11.43
CA LEU A 416 -17.19 14.11 -12.03
C LEU A 416 -16.05 13.86 -13.05
N GLN A 417 -15.18 12.91 -12.79
CA GLN A 417 -14.10 12.55 -13.71
C GLN A 417 -14.64 11.84 -14.96
N LYS A 418 -15.55 10.88 -14.80
CA LYS A 418 -16.22 10.25 -15.95
C LYS A 418 -16.94 11.30 -16.81
N LEU A 419 -17.65 12.22 -16.14
CA LEU A 419 -18.29 13.34 -16.81
C LEU A 419 -17.27 14.18 -17.59
N ALA A 420 -16.16 14.57 -16.97
CA ALA A 420 -15.11 15.38 -17.61
C ALA A 420 -14.47 14.69 -18.81
N ASN A 421 -14.24 13.37 -18.71
CA ASN A 421 -13.65 12.57 -19.80
C ASN A 421 -14.60 12.37 -20.99
N GLY A 422 -15.90 12.55 -20.80
CA GLY A 422 -16.92 12.50 -21.87
C GLY A 422 -16.98 13.76 -22.74
N PHE A 423 -16.34 14.86 -22.34
CA PHE A 423 -16.37 16.10 -23.10
C PHE A 423 -15.49 16.05 -24.35
N LYS A 424 -16.02 16.59 -25.46
CA LYS A 424 -15.34 16.83 -26.75
C LYS A 424 -15.47 18.30 -27.08
N GLY A 425 -14.55 18.89 -27.85
CA GLY A 425 -14.69 20.28 -28.29
C GLY A 425 -13.39 20.98 -28.64
N SER A 426 -13.45 22.27 -28.95
CA SER A 426 -12.30 23.09 -29.31
C SER A 426 -11.54 23.54 -28.06
N GLY A 427 -10.23 23.22 -27.98
CA GLY A 427 -9.37 23.73 -26.91
C GLY A 427 -9.38 22.93 -25.62
N ILE A 428 -9.73 21.63 -25.67
CA ILE A 428 -9.73 20.70 -24.54
C ILE A 428 -8.37 20.70 -23.81
N GLU A 429 -7.26 20.91 -24.51
CA GLU A 429 -5.91 20.94 -23.92
C GLU A 429 -5.60 22.23 -23.12
N SER A 430 -6.42 23.30 -23.28
CA SER A 430 -6.10 24.62 -22.73
C SER A 430 -6.87 25.00 -21.45
N ILE A 431 -7.97 24.29 -21.12
CA ILE A 431 -8.79 24.59 -19.94
C ILE A 431 -9.16 23.28 -19.25
N ASN A 432 -8.82 23.19 -17.97
CA ASN A 432 -9.25 22.07 -17.15
C ASN A 432 -10.71 22.29 -16.72
N ILE A 433 -11.65 21.55 -17.33
CA ILE A 433 -13.09 21.62 -17.04
C ILE A 433 -13.38 21.44 -15.55
N LYS A 434 -12.58 20.66 -14.83
CA LYS A 434 -12.71 20.44 -13.37
C LYS A 434 -12.42 21.69 -12.55
N GLN A 435 -11.70 22.66 -13.10
CA GLN A 435 -11.42 23.94 -12.42
C GLN A 435 -12.50 24.99 -12.62
N LEU A 436 -13.45 24.75 -13.50
CA LEU A 436 -14.57 25.70 -13.73
C LEU A 436 -15.41 25.82 -12.46
N ARG A 437 -15.72 27.05 -12.08
CA ARG A 437 -16.57 27.39 -10.93
C ARG A 437 -17.66 28.33 -11.41
N PRO A 438 -18.82 27.80 -11.82
CA PRO A 438 -19.92 28.66 -12.26
C PRO A 438 -20.41 29.51 -11.08
N ALA A 439 -20.60 30.78 -11.29
CA ALA A 439 -21.35 31.65 -10.40
C ALA A 439 -22.82 31.30 -10.58
N LEU A 440 -23.49 30.82 -9.55
CA LEU A 440 -24.82 30.27 -9.64
C LEU A 440 -25.88 31.32 -9.93
N SER A 441 -26.20 31.51 -11.21
CA SER A 441 -27.50 31.99 -11.64
C SER A 441 -28.05 30.96 -12.63
N MET A 442 -28.84 30.02 -12.17
CA MET A 442 -29.36 28.95 -13.00
C MET A 442 -30.84 29.19 -13.31
N MET A 443 -31.20 29.12 -14.57
CA MET A 443 -32.58 29.13 -15.07
C MET A 443 -32.97 27.73 -15.54
N ALA A 444 -34.19 27.33 -15.26
CA ALA A 444 -34.73 26.05 -15.70
C ALA A 444 -35.92 26.29 -16.61
N PHE A 445 -35.90 25.68 -17.79
CA PHE A 445 -36.95 25.79 -18.81
C PHE A 445 -37.56 24.43 -19.08
N LYS A 446 -38.86 24.34 -19.08
CA LYS A 446 -39.54 23.14 -19.56
C LYS A 446 -39.42 23.10 -21.08
N THR A 447 -39.12 21.93 -21.64
CA THR A 447 -38.98 21.75 -23.11
C THR A 447 -39.85 20.58 -23.56
N GLU A 448 -40.39 20.73 -24.78
CA GLU A 448 -41.17 19.68 -25.45
C GLU A 448 -40.35 19.01 -26.57
N THR A 449 -39.06 19.35 -26.69
CA THR A 449 -38.21 18.78 -27.73
C THR A 449 -37.74 17.38 -27.35
N GLU A 450 -37.72 16.46 -28.35
CA GLU A 450 -37.25 15.09 -28.18
C GLU A 450 -35.75 14.91 -28.51
N GLU A 451 -35.15 15.92 -29.15
CA GLU A 451 -33.79 15.91 -29.65
C GLU A 451 -32.97 17.09 -29.08
N TRP A 452 -31.67 16.82 -28.84
CA TRP A 452 -30.71 17.79 -28.34
C TRP A 452 -29.87 18.34 -29.49
N HIS A 453 -30.18 19.59 -29.95
CA HIS A 453 -29.51 20.25 -31.06
C HIS A 453 -28.48 21.27 -30.57
N TRP A 454 -27.46 20.78 -29.88
CA TRP A 454 -26.41 21.61 -29.33
C TRP A 454 -25.59 22.32 -30.41
N GLU A 455 -25.51 21.78 -31.62
CA GLU A 455 -24.78 22.35 -32.77
C GLU A 455 -25.29 23.75 -33.17
N ASN A 456 -26.52 24.11 -32.79
CA ASN A 456 -27.11 25.42 -33.06
C ASN A 456 -26.49 26.56 -32.22
N TRP A 457 -25.54 26.28 -31.32
CA TRP A 457 -24.90 27.28 -30.49
C TRP A 457 -24.19 28.37 -31.28
N THR A 458 -23.72 28.13 -32.51
CA THR A 458 -23.10 29.08 -33.43
C THR A 458 -24.04 30.17 -33.88
N GLN A 459 -25.35 30.03 -33.66
CA GLN A 459 -26.34 31.10 -33.91
C GLN A 459 -26.31 32.17 -32.79
N LEU A 460 -25.79 31.85 -31.63
CA LEU A 460 -25.73 32.71 -30.44
C LEU A 460 -24.34 33.23 -30.13
N PHE A 461 -23.31 32.44 -30.46
CA PHE A 461 -21.93 32.71 -30.12
C PHE A 461 -21.04 32.70 -31.37
N ASP A 462 -19.97 33.48 -31.35
CA ASP A 462 -18.97 33.49 -32.42
C ASP A 462 -18.00 32.34 -32.26
N GLU A 463 -18.09 31.36 -33.15
CA GLU A 463 -17.23 30.15 -33.11
C GLU A 463 -15.73 30.46 -33.19
N SER A 464 -15.37 31.60 -33.83
CA SER A 464 -13.95 31.98 -33.97
C SER A 464 -13.33 32.50 -32.65
N LEU A 465 -14.17 32.98 -31.73
CA LEU A 465 -13.76 33.62 -30.48
C LEU A 465 -14.02 32.71 -29.28
N CYS A 466 -15.05 31.88 -29.33
CA CYS A 466 -15.51 31.05 -28.24
C CYS A 466 -14.85 29.66 -28.24
N LYS A 467 -14.74 29.08 -27.06
CA LYS A 467 -14.39 27.66 -26.89
C LYS A 467 -15.62 26.90 -26.41
N TYR A 468 -15.82 25.71 -26.96
CA TYR A 468 -16.96 24.89 -26.55
C TYR A 468 -16.54 23.49 -26.15
N TYR A 469 -17.35 22.86 -25.30
CA TYR A 469 -17.21 21.50 -24.82
C TYR A 469 -18.58 20.84 -24.78
N ILE A 470 -18.67 19.64 -25.32
CA ILE A 470 -19.91 18.85 -25.34
C ILE A 470 -19.69 17.47 -24.73
N ASN A 471 -20.59 17.08 -23.88
CA ASN A 471 -20.76 15.69 -23.42
C ASN A 471 -22.14 15.20 -23.89
N GLU A 472 -22.15 14.49 -25.01
CA GLU A 472 -23.39 14.02 -25.65
C GLU A 472 -24.08 12.93 -24.81
N GLU A 473 -23.31 12.11 -24.07
CA GLU A 473 -23.85 11.03 -23.23
C GLU A 473 -24.66 11.60 -22.06
N GLU A 474 -24.17 12.70 -21.48
CA GLU A 474 -24.80 13.35 -20.33
C GLU A 474 -25.65 14.57 -20.70
N ASN A 475 -25.76 14.91 -21.99
CA ASN A 475 -26.48 16.06 -22.50
C ASN A 475 -26.05 17.40 -21.87
N ILE A 476 -24.73 17.61 -21.72
CA ILE A 476 -24.15 18.83 -21.17
C ILE A 476 -23.36 19.56 -22.25
N PHE A 477 -23.62 20.83 -22.42
CA PHE A 477 -22.92 21.71 -23.34
C PHE A 477 -22.38 22.94 -22.61
N ILE A 478 -21.13 23.29 -22.85
CA ILE A 478 -20.43 24.40 -22.21
C ILE A 478 -19.83 25.29 -23.28
N VAL A 479 -20.03 26.60 -23.17
CA VAL A 479 -19.37 27.63 -23.99
C VAL A 479 -18.61 28.59 -23.09
N ILE A 480 -17.39 28.93 -23.49
CA ILE A 480 -16.56 29.94 -22.85
C ILE A 480 -16.35 31.05 -23.85
N GLU A 481 -16.90 32.20 -23.52
CA GLU A 481 -16.91 33.41 -24.36
C GLU A 481 -15.96 34.45 -23.76
N PRO A 482 -15.03 35.03 -24.55
CA PRO A 482 -14.29 36.20 -24.14
C PRO A 482 -15.12 37.44 -24.25
N GLU A 483 -15.22 38.25 -23.20
CA GLU A 483 -15.85 39.53 -23.17
C GLU A 483 -14.84 40.64 -22.94
N GLU A 484 -14.72 41.58 -23.88
CA GLU A 484 -13.92 42.78 -23.69
C GLU A 484 -14.67 43.76 -22.78
N SER A 485 -14.21 43.95 -21.56
CA SER A 485 -14.74 45.00 -20.69
C SER A 485 -14.20 46.35 -21.09
N LYS A 486 -15.09 47.27 -21.54
CA LYS A 486 -14.75 48.68 -21.75
C LYS A 486 -14.52 49.36 -20.41
N ILE A 487 -13.31 49.87 -20.21
CA ILE A 487 -12.97 50.65 -19.04
C ILE A 487 -13.37 52.12 -19.30
N ASP A 488 -14.51 52.57 -18.77
CA ASP A 488 -15.08 53.89 -19.02
C ASP A 488 -14.30 55.06 -18.37
N TRP A 489 -13.33 54.81 -17.49
CA TRP A 489 -12.64 55.85 -16.73
C TRP A 489 -11.20 56.14 -17.18
N ALA A 490 -10.66 55.42 -18.17
CA ALA A 490 -9.29 55.61 -18.67
C ALA A 490 -9.22 55.47 -20.21
N ASN A 491 -8.75 56.49 -20.88
CA ASN A 491 -8.47 56.48 -22.33
C ASN A 491 -7.12 55.78 -22.61
N TYR A 492 -6.94 54.56 -22.18
CA TYR A 492 -5.75 53.76 -22.48
C TYR A 492 -6.07 52.74 -23.58
N ARG A 493 -5.49 52.97 -24.76
CA ARG A 493 -5.58 52.06 -25.92
C ARG A 493 -4.84 50.74 -25.76
N GLU A 494 -4.24 50.44 -24.60
CA GLU A 494 -3.32 49.31 -24.39
C GLU A 494 -3.70 48.36 -23.24
N ILE A 495 -4.80 48.58 -22.53
CA ILE A 495 -5.22 47.68 -21.43
C ILE A 495 -6.58 47.08 -21.80
N ASN A 496 -6.57 45.97 -22.49
CA ASN A 496 -7.76 45.15 -22.67
C ASN A 496 -7.92 44.25 -21.43
N ASN A 497 -8.95 44.52 -20.63
CA ASN A 497 -9.35 43.58 -19.60
C ASN A 497 -10.29 42.57 -20.26
N LEU A 498 -9.80 41.35 -20.46
CA LEU A 498 -10.56 40.25 -21.05
C LEU A 498 -11.24 39.50 -19.92
N ASN A 499 -12.53 39.57 -19.81
CA ASN A 499 -13.33 38.71 -18.96
C ASN A 499 -13.72 37.46 -19.74
N TRP A 500 -13.91 36.37 -19.03
CA TRP A 500 -14.36 35.12 -19.61
C TRP A 500 -15.71 34.74 -19.00
N ASN A 501 -16.74 34.67 -19.85
CA ASN A 501 -18.07 34.24 -19.46
C ASN A 501 -18.20 32.73 -19.69
N LEU A 502 -18.78 32.05 -18.71
CA LEU A 502 -19.03 30.63 -18.75
C LEU A 502 -20.52 30.38 -18.88
N HIS A 503 -20.92 29.75 -19.98
CA HIS A 503 -22.31 29.37 -20.25
C HIS A 503 -22.42 27.85 -20.19
N ILE A 504 -23.33 27.32 -19.38
CA ILE A 504 -23.56 25.89 -19.24
C ILE A 504 -25.03 25.59 -19.58
N ALA A 505 -25.25 24.65 -20.47
CA ALA A 505 -26.56 24.08 -20.75
C ALA A 505 -26.57 22.59 -20.39
N TYR A 506 -27.57 22.17 -19.63
CA TYR A 506 -27.81 20.76 -19.31
C TYR A 506 -29.26 20.41 -19.63
N TRP A 507 -29.46 19.37 -20.44
CA TRP A 507 -30.79 18.87 -20.78
C TRP A 507 -31.08 17.55 -20.07
N ASN A 508 -32.06 17.61 -19.15
CA ASN A 508 -32.59 16.40 -18.52
C ASN A 508 -33.80 15.89 -19.33
N LYS A 509 -33.53 14.92 -20.22
CA LYS A 509 -34.54 14.36 -21.12
C LYS A 509 -35.71 13.70 -20.38
N GLU A 510 -35.44 12.99 -19.28
CA GLU A 510 -36.48 12.29 -18.50
C GLU A 510 -37.48 13.25 -17.85
N LYS A 511 -37.00 14.42 -17.43
CA LYS A 511 -37.82 15.47 -16.80
C LYS A 511 -38.31 16.56 -17.75
N GLU A 512 -37.91 16.47 -19.00
CA GLU A 512 -38.23 17.50 -20.05
C GLU A 512 -37.82 18.93 -19.62
N VAL A 513 -36.63 19.06 -18.98
CA VAL A 513 -36.14 20.34 -18.46
C VAL A 513 -34.74 20.63 -18.98
N VAL A 514 -34.53 21.85 -19.46
CA VAL A 514 -33.21 22.41 -19.77
C VAL A 514 -32.80 23.37 -18.65
N PHE A 515 -31.61 23.18 -18.13
CA PHE A 515 -30.98 24.09 -17.18
C PHE A 515 -29.93 24.92 -17.91
N LEU A 516 -29.95 26.23 -17.72
CA LEU A 516 -29.00 27.19 -18.28
C LEU A 516 -28.36 27.99 -17.15
N ASN A 517 -27.05 28.20 -17.25
CA ASN A 517 -26.28 29.06 -16.34
C ASN A 517 -25.62 30.17 -17.15
#